data_abb7efe71db3c06a70886be030b11f12
#
_entry.id   abb7efe71db3c06a70886be030b11f12
#
_cell.length_a   1.000
_cell.length_b   1.000
_cell.length_c   1.000
_cell.angle_alpha   90.00
_cell.angle_beta   90.00
_cell.angle_gamma   90.00
#
_symmetry.space_group_name_H-M   'P 1'
#
loop_
_entity.id
_entity.type
_entity.pdbx_description
1 polymer ?
#
loop_
_entity_poly.entity_id
_entity_poly.type
_entity_poly.pdbx_seq_one_letter_code
_entity_poly.pdbx_strand_id
1 'polypeptide(L)'
;MLDEPLVECRQKQANSLVDLDFEPSPTGQYTRRHSIAKAMLHYLRLIYFSREDTRDAGFIETEHFGVRFKHRHSHWDLGGVSQRWLRDLLWDSLAARLESDPPRTGATLDQNRKAIVELSAFLKARAPGGGHDPRTLTRALAVDFVADQRHRAEHRLPSLGLQRRGDGDSRSGQPSTVTPIMLGHVLRNCRRLLREALDTGTADQLGLDCGFIVAIPSYHPPVRRRSPFPDELARALARPNNLRRMESEFDPFDGRLRDAWEILVLTGRRVNEVLQVRYECISRLNGLALFWHDQTKVGNYDQAIRIPDRLFARIEQRQATTRTRFTGRYGRPPTAQERRQLALFPSRIRNPDLRTSVSYQWFADSFWQWMETLQVGTGVLHQARHTLATNLLKNGADLVHVERYLGQLSREMAEHYVHLAHNDPTLNAALEAVWVAGPGSAEPGLLLSDGEPMTREQAEALAIDLTRTSTPTDGGFCTFQPVVDGAACPWNLNCHHCDKFVLSGADLVYWHRKREQWRLLAERAPDSTTADYLHQVFEPTAHAIDGLEKALAAVGLLEEAQALDLRRPQDFFGRVWSTAFRATELAQSQDHPQEEEPEEPQDT
;
A
#
# COMPACT_ATOMS: atom_id res chain seq x y z
N MET A 1 27.70 -16.61 -31.38
CA MET A 1 26.66 -16.52 -30.32
C MET A 1 25.34 -17.16 -30.70
N LEU A 2 24.88 -17.11 -31.95
CA LEU A 2 23.70 -17.87 -32.46
C LEU A 2 24.07 -19.27 -32.94
N ASP A 3 25.32 -19.51 -33.32
CA ASP A 3 25.76 -20.80 -33.85
C ASP A 3 25.78 -21.92 -32.77
N GLU A 4 26.13 -21.58 -31.53
CA GLU A 4 26.16 -22.58 -30.44
C GLU A 4 24.79 -23.16 -30.09
N PRO A 5 23.70 -22.33 -29.95
CA PRO A 5 22.35 -22.89 -29.76
C PRO A 5 21.87 -23.70 -30.95
N LEU A 6 22.25 -23.34 -32.17
CA LEU A 6 21.93 -24.10 -33.38
C LEU A 6 22.66 -25.44 -33.43
N VAL A 7 23.91 -25.49 -33.00
CA VAL A 7 24.70 -26.74 -32.89
C VAL A 7 24.06 -27.64 -31.83
N GLU A 8 23.66 -27.07 -30.67
CA GLU A 8 23.02 -27.82 -29.60
C GLU A 8 21.63 -28.38 -30.01
N CYS A 9 20.82 -27.57 -30.75
CA CYS A 9 19.58 -28.04 -31.36
C CYS A 9 19.83 -29.23 -32.29
N ARG A 10 20.85 -29.16 -33.16
CA ARG A 10 21.19 -30.25 -34.07
C ARG A 10 21.68 -31.49 -33.34
N GLN A 11 22.50 -31.33 -32.30
CA GLN A 11 23.02 -32.45 -31.50
C GLN A 11 21.93 -33.17 -30.70
N LYS A 12 20.97 -32.40 -30.15
CA LYS A 12 19.85 -32.94 -29.36
C LYS A 12 18.64 -33.31 -30.22
N GLN A 13 18.69 -33.12 -31.54
CA GLN A 13 17.56 -33.31 -32.46
C GLN A 13 16.29 -32.57 -31.99
N ALA A 14 16.49 -31.42 -31.35
CA ALA A 14 15.41 -30.60 -30.81
C ALA A 14 14.60 -29.98 -31.96
N ASN A 15 13.29 -30.25 -31.98
CA ASN A 15 12.37 -29.69 -32.96
C ASN A 15 11.97 -28.23 -32.63
N SER A 16 12.25 -27.80 -31.42
CA SER A 16 11.90 -26.47 -30.90
C SER A 16 12.98 -25.95 -29.95
N LEU A 17 13.14 -24.64 -29.87
CA LEU A 17 13.97 -23.98 -28.86
C LEU A 17 13.48 -24.25 -27.41
N VAL A 18 12.22 -24.68 -27.26
CA VAL A 18 11.63 -25.06 -25.98
C VAL A 18 12.13 -26.44 -25.53
N ASP A 19 12.48 -27.30 -26.47
CA ASP A 19 12.98 -28.64 -26.19
C ASP A 19 14.47 -28.64 -25.72
N LEU A 20 15.11 -27.48 -25.77
CA LEU A 20 16.43 -27.30 -25.20
C LEU A 20 16.31 -27.10 -23.70
N ASP A 21 16.63 -28.15 -22.94
CA ASP A 21 16.82 -28.06 -21.50
C ASP A 21 18.05 -27.17 -21.19
N PHE A 22 17.77 -25.89 -21.00
CA PHE A 22 18.78 -24.98 -20.51
C PHE A 22 18.91 -25.17 -19.00
N GLU A 23 19.81 -26.03 -18.57
CA GLU A 23 20.13 -26.16 -17.16
C GLU A 23 20.54 -24.79 -16.57
N PRO A 24 19.98 -24.39 -15.42
CA PRO A 24 20.45 -23.20 -14.74
C PRO A 24 21.92 -23.39 -14.36
N SER A 25 22.70 -22.32 -14.42
CA SER A 25 24.07 -22.34 -13.91
C SER A 25 24.06 -22.72 -12.42
N PRO A 26 25.18 -23.24 -11.85
CA PRO A 26 25.29 -23.57 -10.42
C PRO A 26 24.90 -22.41 -9.48
N THR A 27 24.87 -21.18 -9.99
CA THR A 27 24.42 -19.97 -9.28
C THR A 27 22.93 -19.67 -9.44
N GLY A 28 22.14 -20.57 -10.03
CA GLY A 28 20.70 -20.37 -10.27
C GLY A 28 20.36 -19.32 -11.35
N GLN A 29 21.36 -18.76 -12.03
CA GLN A 29 21.13 -17.79 -13.09
C GLN A 29 20.96 -18.49 -14.44
N TYR A 30 19.85 -18.20 -15.12
CA TYR A 30 19.65 -18.61 -16.50
C TYR A 30 20.78 -18.08 -17.39
N THR A 31 21.33 -18.94 -18.21
CA THR A 31 22.39 -18.55 -19.13
C THR A 31 21.91 -17.45 -20.08
N ARG A 32 22.86 -16.64 -20.60
CA ARG A 32 22.58 -15.62 -21.62
C ARG A 32 21.87 -16.20 -22.83
N ARG A 33 22.11 -17.46 -23.13
CA ARG A 33 21.46 -18.27 -24.20
C ARG A 33 19.96 -18.42 -23.98
N HIS A 34 19.54 -18.78 -22.77
CA HIS A 34 18.13 -18.90 -22.40
C HIS A 34 17.38 -17.57 -22.53
N SER A 35 18.00 -16.46 -22.13
CA SER A 35 17.41 -15.12 -22.28
C SER A 35 17.22 -14.74 -23.74
N ILE A 36 18.17 -15.09 -24.61
CA ILE A 36 18.07 -14.85 -26.05
C ILE A 36 16.97 -15.72 -26.67
N ALA A 37 16.95 -17.03 -26.36
CA ALA A 37 15.89 -17.94 -26.86
C ALA A 37 14.49 -17.48 -26.44
N LYS A 38 14.31 -17.08 -25.19
CA LYS A 38 13.03 -16.48 -24.73
C LYS A 38 12.64 -15.22 -25.50
N ALA A 39 13.59 -14.32 -25.75
CA ALA A 39 13.33 -13.11 -26.52
C ALA A 39 12.96 -13.43 -27.97
N MET A 40 13.65 -14.36 -28.61
CA MET A 40 13.33 -14.82 -29.94
C MET A 40 11.94 -15.42 -30.02
N LEU A 41 11.60 -16.35 -29.13
CA LEU A 41 10.26 -16.96 -29.06
C LEU A 41 9.16 -15.92 -28.85
N HIS A 42 9.42 -14.92 -28.04
CA HIS A 42 8.49 -13.82 -27.82
C HIS A 42 8.21 -13.04 -29.12
N TYR A 43 9.26 -12.59 -29.81
CA TYR A 43 9.10 -11.86 -31.07
C TYR A 43 8.51 -12.73 -32.20
N LEU A 44 8.89 -14.01 -32.28
CA LEU A 44 8.31 -14.93 -33.24
C LEU A 44 6.79 -15.09 -33.01
N ARG A 45 6.33 -15.23 -31.77
CA ARG A 45 4.90 -15.28 -31.45
C ARG A 45 4.17 -14.02 -31.89
N LEU A 46 4.73 -12.83 -31.65
CA LEU A 46 4.13 -11.57 -32.06
C LEU A 46 4.06 -11.39 -33.58
N ILE A 47 4.96 -12.02 -34.34
CA ILE A 47 4.99 -11.93 -35.81
C ILE A 47 4.12 -12.97 -36.48
N TYR A 48 4.15 -14.22 -36.01
CA TYR A 48 3.51 -15.35 -36.67
C TYR A 48 2.06 -15.61 -36.24
N PHE A 49 1.66 -15.12 -35.08
CA PHE A 49 0.28 -15.24 -34.61
C PHE A 49 -0.40 -13.88 -34.66
N SER A 50 -1.53 -13.81 -35.36
CA SER A 50 -2.45 -12.72 -35.18
C SER A 50 -3.12 -12.82 -33.81
N ARG A 51 -3.85 -11.80 -33.43
CA ARG A 51 -4.62 -11.79 -32.20
C ARG A 51 -5.64 -12.93 -32.14
N GLU A 52 -6.33 -13.16 -33.24
CA GLU A 52 -7.32 -14.23 -33.39
C GLU A 52 -6.67 -15.61 -33.35
N ASP A 53 -5.52 -15.78 -34.01
CA ASP A 53 -4.78 -17.03 -34.01
C ASP A 53 -4.39 -17.48 -32.60
N THR A 54 -4.09 -16.52 -31.69
CA THR A 54 -3.74 -16.84 -30.29
C THR A 54 -4.88 -17.48 -29.51
N ARG A 55 -6.15 -17.17 -29.87
CA ARG A 55 -7.34 -17.77 -29.29
C ARG A 55 -7.40 -19.27 -29.61
N ASP A 56 -7.25 -19.62 -30.88
CA ASP A 56 -7.24 -21.00 -31.34
C ASP A 56 -6.04 -21.78 -30.82
N ALA A 57 -4.88 -21.16 -30.76
CA ALA A 57 -3.65 -21.73 -30.22
C ALA A 57 -3.67 -21.90 -28.70
N GLY A 58 -4.60 -21.26 -27.98
CA GLY A 58 -4.80 -21.43 -26.54
C GLY A 58 -3.82 -20.64 -25.69
N PHE A 59 -3.46 -19.44 -26.11
CA PHE A 59 -2.69 -18.49 -25.31
C PHE A 59 -3.12 -17.04 -25.59
N ILE A 60 -2.68 -16.10 -24.79
CA ILE A 60 -2.89 -14.66 -25.03
C ILE A 60 -1.56 -13.91 -24.91
N GLU A 61 -1.29 -13.05 -25.89
CA GLU A 61 -0.18 -12.12 -25.90
C GLU A 61 -0.68 -10.69 -25.64
N THR A 62 -0.34 -10.12 -24.50
CA THR A 62 -0.86 -8.79 -24.13
C THR A 62 -0.34 -7.66 -25.01
N GLU A 63 0.80 -7.84 -25.67
CA GLU A 63 1.35 -6.85 -26.60
C GLU A 63 0.50 -6.72 -27.87
N HIS A 64 -0.28 -7.73 -28.28
CA HIS A 64 -1.28 -7.59 -29.34
C HIS A 64 -2.41 -6.59 -29.00
N PHE A 65 -2.57 -6.28 -27.72
CA PHE A 65 -3.53 -5.30 -27.19
C PHE A 65 -2.85 -3.98 -26.79
N GLY A 66 -1.56 -3.79 -27.14
CA GLY A 66 -0.77 -2.62 -26.75
C GLY A 66 -0.39 -2.58 -25.27
N VAL A 67 -0.59 -3.68 -24.52
CA VAL A 67 -0.37 -3.73 -23.08
C VAL A 67 0.92 -4.47 -22.75
N ARG A 68 1.87 -3.75 -22.10
CA ARG A 68 3.15 -4.31 -21.64
C ARG A 68 3.30 -4.15 -20.13
N PHE A 69 3.39 -5.28 -19.42
CA PHE A 69 3.60 -5.28 -17.98
C PHE A 69 5.07 -5.18 -17.62
N LYS A 70 5.38 -4.30 -16.64
CA LYS A 70 6.72 -4.22 -16.05
C LYS A 70 7.14 -5.58 -15.48
N HIS A 71 8.35 -6.03 -15.81
CA HIS A 71 8.98 -7.25 -15.26
C HIS A 71 8.24 -8.56 -15.50
N ARG A 72 7.27 -8.61 -16.43
CA ARG A 72 6.57 -9.85 -16.78
C ARG A 72 6.56 -10.08 -18.28
N HIS A 73 6.42 -11.36 -18.66
CA HIS A 73 6.20 -11.74 -20.04
C HIS A 73 4.81 -11.27 -20.48
N SER A 74 4.65 -10.97 -21.76
CA SER A 74 3.36 -10.66 -22.36
C SER A 74 2.51 -11.92 -22.62
N HIS A 75 3.14 -13.08 -22.56
CA HIS A 75 2.54 -14.39 -22.88
C HIS A 75 1.89 -15.04 -21.66
N TRP A 76 0.62 -15.44 -21.80
CA TRP A 76 -0.13 -16.27 -20.86
C TRP A 76 -0.65 -17.51 -21.56
N ASP A 77 -0.08 -18.65 -21.25
CA ASP A 77 -0.52 -19.96 -21.70
C ASP A 77 -1.84 -20.34 -21.03
N LEU A 78 -2.87 -20.65 -21.83
CA LEU A 78 -4.19 -21.12 -21.43
C LEU A 78 -4.36 -22.62 -21.67
N GLY A 79 -3.33 -23.33 -22.14
CA GLY A 79 -3.36 -24.78 -22.43
C GLY A 79 -3.67 -25.65 -21.21
N GLY A 80 -3.51 -25.12 -19.99
CA GLY A 80 -3.97 -25.78 -18.78
C GLY A 80 -5.49 -25.91 -18.65
N VAL A 81 -6.28 -25.22 -19.51
CA VAL A 81 -7.74 -25.35 -19.61
C VAL A 81 -8.06 -26.37 -20.71
N SER A 82 -8.46 -27.58 -20.33
CA SER A 82 -8.66 -28.69 -21.28
C SER A 82 -9.94 -28.57 -22.14
N GLN A 83 -11.02 -27.96 -21.58
CA GLN A 83 -12.27 -27.74 -22.29
C GLN A 83 -12.13 -26.51 -23.20
N ARG A 84 -12.33 -26.72 -24.52
CA ARG A 84 -12.17 -25.64 -25.51
C ARG A 84 -13.12 -24.48 -25.25
N TRP A 85 -14.40 -24.77 -25.01
CA TRP A 85 -15.40 -23.73 -24.74
C TRP A 85 -15.02 -22.83 -23.54
N LEU A 86 -14.48 -23.42 -22.46
CA LEU A 86 -14.10 -22.70 -21.26
C LEU A 86 -12.80 -21.88 -21.47
N ARG A 87 -11.88 -22.43 -22.27
CA ARG A 87 -10.65 -21.73 -22.66
C ARG A 87 -10.97 -20.53 -23.56
N ASP A 88 -11.89 -20.70 -24.50
CA ASP A 88 -12.34 -19.65 -25.41
C ASP A 88 -13.05 -18.53 -24.63
N LEU A 89 -13.95 -18.85 -23.69
CA LEU A 89 -14.56 -17.88 -22.78
C LEU A 89 -13.51 -17.12 -21.96
N LEU A 90 -12.51 -17.82 -21.44
CA LEU A 90 -11.43 -17.16 -20.68
C LEU A 90 -10.64 -16.20 -21.57
N TRP A 91 -10.30 -16.63 -22.79
CA TRP A 91 -9.58 -15.79 -23.73
C TRP A 91 -10.39 -14.53 -24.08
N ASP A 92 -11.68 -14.69 -24.44
CA ASP A 92 -12.59 -13.59 -24.80
C ASP A 92 -12.72 -12.57 -23.64
N SER A 93 -12.89 -13.04 -22.40
CA SER A 93 -12.95 -12.17 -21.22
C SER A 93 -11.63 -11.43 -20.93
N LEU A 94 -10.48 -12.11 -21.12
CA LEU A 94 -9.18 -11.48 -20.96
C LEU A 94 -8.90 -10.45 -22.06
N ALA A 95 -9.30 -10.75 -23.31
CA ALA A 95 -9.16 -9.86 -24.46
C ALA A 95 -10.00 -8.58 -24.27
N ALA A 96 -11.29 -8.75 -23.98
CA ALA A 96 -12.19 -7.62 -23.71
C ALA A 96 -11.66 -6.72 -22.59
N ARG A 97 -11.10 -7.30 -21.53
CA ARG A 97 -10.50 -6.54 -20.44
C ARG A 97 -9.23 -5.81 -20.84
N LEU A 98 -8.38 -6.42 -21.67
CA LEU A 98 -7.16 -5.76 -22.16
C LEU A 98 -7.46 -4.59 -23.08
N GLU A 99 -8.61 -4.62 -23.76
CA GLU A 99 -9.08 -3.53 -24.64
C GLU A 99 -9.72 -2.38 -23.87
N SER A 100 -10.63 -2.71 -22.94
CA SER A 100 -11.48 -1.69 -22.29
C SER A 100 -10.83 -1.07 -21.03
N ASP A 101 -10.28 -1.91 -20.15
CA ASP A 101 -9.68 -1.52 -18.87
C ASP A 101 -8.51 -2.44 -18.54
N PRO A 102 -7.35 -2.24 -19.16
CA PRO A 102 -6.19 -3.10 -18.95
C PRO A 102 -5.74 -3.06 -17.48
N PRO A 103 -5.55 -4.23 -16.86
CA PRO A 103 -5.16 -4.29 -15.46
C PRO A 103 -3.76 -3.71 -15.26
N ARG A 104 -3.54 -3.00 -14.17
CA ARG A 104 -2.24 -2.38 -13.83
C ARG A 104 -1.10 -3.39 -13.73
N THR A 105 -1.39 -4.65 -13.47
CA THR A 105 -0.40 -5.72 -13.35
C THR A 105 -0.89 -7.02 -13.96
N GLY A 106 0.03 -7.79 -14.56
CA GLY A 106 -0.27 -9.13 -15.10
C GLY A 106 -0.70 -10.15 -14.03
N ALA A 107 -0.56 -9.85 -12.74
CA ALA A 107 -1.02 -10.73 -11.66
C ALA A 107 -2.53 -10.97 -11.70
N THR A 108 -3.31 -9.99 -12.15
CA THR A 108 -4.76 -10.12 -12.30
C THR A 108 -5.11 -11.14 -13.39
N LEU A 109 -4.42 -11.12 -14.54
CA LEU A 109 -4.60 -12.10 -15.62
C LEU A 109 -4.23 -13.50 -15.14
N ASP A 110 -3.14 -13.62 -14.41
CA ASP A 110 -2.67 -14.90 -13.84
C ASP A 110 -3.67 -15.48 -12.81
N GLN A 111 -4.27 -14.64 -11.99
CA GLN A 111 -5.33 -15.07 -11.05
C GLN A 111 -6.57 -15.58 -11.77
N ASN A 112 -7.00 -14.91 -12.85
CA ASN A 112 -8.11 -15.38 -13.68
C ASN A 112 -7.80 -16.74 -14.29
N ARG A 113 -6.64 -16.84 -14.96
CA ARG A 113 -6.17 -18.09 -15.56
C ARG A 113 -6.11 -19.23 -14.54
N LYS A 114 -5.49 -19.01 -13.38
CA LYS A 114 -5.39 -20.01 -12.31
C LYS A 114 -6.74 -20.50 -11.81
N ALA A 115 -7.71 -19.60 -11.65
CA ALA A 115 -9.04 -19.97 -11.22
C ALA A 115 -9.74 -20.90 -12.22
N ILE A 116 -9.60 -20.58 -13.50
CA ILE A 116 -10.24 -21.37 -14.56
C ILE A 116 -9.50 -22.69 -14.82
N VAL A 117 -8.18 -22.75 -14.65
CA VAL A 117 -7.41 -24.00 -14.66
C VAL A 117 -7.88 -24.94 -13.55
N GLU A 118 -8.17 -24.42 -12.36
CA GLU A 118 -8.69 -25.23 -11.24
C GLU A 118 -10.10 -25.77 -11.53
N LEU A 119 -11.00 -24.92 -12.07
CA LEU A 119 -12.33 -25.35 -12.52
C LEU A 119 -12.22 -26.41 -13.64
N SER A 120 -11.37 -26.18 -14.64
CA SER A 120 -11.13 -27.10 -15.74
C SER A 120 -10.66 -28.47 -15.25
N ALA A 121 -9.72 -28.50 -14.31
CA ALA A 121 -9.22 -29.74 -13.72
C ALA A 121 -10.30 -30.50 -12.95
N PHE A 122 -11.16 -29.79 -12.22
CA PHE A 122 -12.33 -30.40 -11.56
C PHE A 122 -13.30 -31.00 -12.59
N LEU A 123 -13.68 -30.23 -13.61
CA LEU A 123 -14.58 -30.70 -14.67
C LEU A 123 -14.02 -31.94 -15.38
N LYS A 124 -12.73 -31.92 -15.71
CA LYS A 124 -12.04 -33.07 -16.31
C LYS A 124 -12.16 -34.34 -15.45
N ALA A 125 -12.12 -34.20 -14.14
CA ALA A 125 -12.16 -35.33 -13.21
C ALA A 125 -13.59 -35.79 -12.86
N ARG A 126 -14.59 -34.90 -12.87
CA ARG A 126 -15.91 -35.17 -12.29
C ARG A 126 -17.07 -35.01 -13.26
N ALA A 127 -16.95 -34.20 -14.31
CA ALA A 127 -18.04 -33.96 -15.25
C ALA A 127 -18.18 -35.08 -16.29
N PRO A 128 -19.40 -35.35 -16.81
CA PRO A 128 -19.61 -36.24 -17.93
C PRO A 128 -18.76 -35.83 -19.14
N GLY A 129 -18.08 -36.80 -19.77
CA GLY A 129 -17.18 -36.53 -20.88
C GLY A 129 -16.05 -35.54 -20.57
N GLY A 130 -15.64 -35.40 -19.30
CA GLY A 130 -14.62 -34.45 -18.89
C GLY A 130 -15.03 -32.98 -19.01
N GLY A 131 -16.33 -32.70 -19.09
CA GLY A 131 -16.88 -31.35 -19.21
C GLY A 131 -16.63 -30.67 -20.56
N HIS A 132 -16.31 -31.42 -21.60
CA HIS A 132 -16.09 -30.88 -22.94
C HIS A 132 -17.39 -30.39 -23.60
N ASP A 133 -18.55 -30.99 -23.28
CA ASP A 133 -19.86 -30.49 -23.66
C ASP A 133 -20.49 -29.66 -22.54
N PRO A 134 -20.58 -28.32 -22.68
CA PRO A 134 -21.13 -27.45 -21.65
C PRO A 134 -22.60 -27.74 -21.31
N ARG A 135 -23.37 -28.34 -22.21
CA ARG A 135 -24.79 -28.70 -22.00
C ARG A 135 -24.99 -29.78 -20.95
N THR A 136 -23.93 -30.52 -20.62
CA THR A 136 -23.98 -31.60 -19.61
C THR A 136 -23.72 -31.09 -18.19
N LEU A 137 -23.35 -29.83 -18.06
CA LEU A 137 -23.00 -29.24 -16.77
C LEU A 137 -24.24 -28.80 -15.99
N THR A 138 -24.46 -29.40 -14.85
CA THR A 138 -25.65 -29.17 -14.02
C THR A 138 -25.34 -28.34 -12.79
N ARG A 139 -26.39 -27.79 -12.17
CA ARG A 139 -26.28 -27.12 -10.85
C ARG A 139 -25.61 -27.99 -9.80
N ALA A 140 -25.92 -29.30 -9.75
CA ALA A 140 -25.34 -30.23 -8.80
C ALA A 140 -23.80 -30.27 -8.92
N LEU A 141 -23.29 -30.34 -10.16
CA LEU A 141 -21.85 -30.34 -10.42
C LEU A 141 -21.15 -29.06 -9.94
N ALA A 142 -21.80 -27.90 -10.09
CA ALA A 142 -21.26 -26.65 -9.55
C ALA A 142 -21.24 -26.63 -8.02
N VAL A 143 -22.26 -27.19 -7.37
CA VAL A 143 -22.29 -27.35 -5.89
C VAL A 143 -21.17 -28.28 -5.44
N ASP A 144 -20.94 -29.39 -6.15
CA ASP A 144 -19.85 -30.32 -5.87
C ASP A 144 -18.48 -29.67 -6.03
N PHE A 145 -18.29 -28.82 -7.06
CA PHE A 145 -17.07 -28.03 -7.22
C PHE A 145 -16.82 -27.11 -6.01
N VAL A 146 -17.83 -26.39 -5.58
CA VAL A 146 -17.72 -25.49 -4.41
C VAL A 146 -17.41 -26.27 -3.15
N ALA A 147 -18.05 -27.43 -2.93
CA ALA A 147 -17.81 -28.30 -1.80
C ALA A 147 -16.38 -28.86 -1.79
N ASP A 148 -15.91 -29.37 -2.93
CA ASP A 148 -14.53 -29.88 -3.11
C ASP A 148 -13.50 -28.79 -2.81
N GLN A 149 -13.68 -27.59 -3.35
CA GLN A 149 -12.77 -26.49 -3.12
C GLN A 149 -12.73 -26.01 -1.66
N ARG A 150 -13.88 -25.98 -0.97
CA ARG A 150 -13.96 -25.69 0.46
C ARG A 150 -13.25 -26.76 1.29
N HIS A 151 -13.51 -28.02 1.03
CA HIS A 151 -12.87 -29.15 1.69
C HIS A 151 -11.33 -29.09 1.52
N ARG A 152 -10.85 -28.80 0.31
CA ARG A 152 -9.41 -28.63 0.05
C ARG A 152 -8.81 -27.46 0.83
N ALA A 153 -9.53 -26.33 0.91
CA ALA A 153 -9.04 -25.16 1.64
C ALA A 153 -8.98 -25.39 3.16
N GLU A 154 -9.96 -26.10 3.70
CA GLU A 154 -10.05 -26.45 5.13
C GLU A 154 -8.93 -27.40 5.54
N HIS A 155 -8.69 -28.46 4.74
CA HIS A 155 -7.71 -29.50 5.03
C HIS A 155 -6.34 -29.25 4.38
N ARG A 156 -6.14 -28.09 3.76
CA ARG A 156 -4.88 -27.71 3.05
C ARG A 156 -4.44 -28.77 2.03
N LEU A 157 -5.39 -29.35 1.31
CA LEU A 157 -5.12 -30.37 0.29
C LEU A 157 -4.50 -29.75 -0.98
N PRO A 158 -3.86 -30.60 -1.81
CA PRO A 158 -3.30 -30.16 -3.09
C PRO A 158 -4.36 -29.60 -4.03
N SER A 159 -4.01 -28.59 -4.83
CA SER A 159 -4.79 -28.10 -5.96
C SER A 159 -4.93 -29.16 -7.04
N LEU A 160 -6.03 -29.14 -7.77
CA LEU A 160 -6.30 -30.08 -8.88
C LEU A 160 -5.49 -29.76 -10.12
N GLY A 161 -5.33 -28.47 -10.45
CA GLY A 161 -4.72 -28.05 -11.71
C GLY A 161 -3.49 -27.16 -11.56
N LEU A 162 -3.17 -26.68 -10.35
CA LEU A 162 -2.09 -25.72 -10.16
C LEU A 162 -0.86 -26.36 -9.52
N GLN A 163 0.28 -26.18 -10.16
CA GLN A 163 1.58 -26.60 -9.67
C GLN A 163 2.37 -25.41 -9.09
N ARG A 164 3.24 -25.69 -8.13
CA ARG A 164 4.21 -24.72 -7.63
C ARG A 164 5.27 -24.49 -8.70
N ARG A 165 5.49 -23.24 -9.07
CA ARG A 165 6.68 -22.84 -9.81
C ARG A 165 7.75 -22.52 -8.75
N GLY A 166 8.79 -23.32 -8.67
CA GLY A 166 9.97 -23.03 -7.87
C GLY A 166 11.11 -22.64 -8.80
N ASP A 167 11.74 -21.49 -8.58
CA ASP A 167 13.05 -21.19 -9.15
C ASP A 167 14.09 -21.97 -8.34
N GLY A 168 14.42 -23.18 -8.79
CA GLY A 168 15.51 -23.96 -8.18
C GLY A 168 15.21 -24.68 -6.85
N ASP A 169 13.98 -24.64 -6.37
CA ASP A 169 13.57 -25.39 -5.16
C ASP A 169 13.13 -26.82 -5.56
N SER A 170 13.51 -27.81 -4.75
CA SER A 170 13.10 -29.23 -4.85
C SER A 170 11.57 -29.46 -4.86
N ARG A 171 10.79 -28.41 -4.66
CA ARG A 171 9.31 -28.41 -4.69
C ARG A 171 8.71 -27.94 -6.03
N SER A 172 9.55 -27.63 -7.03
CA SER A 172 9.08 -27.29 -8.38
C SER A 172 8.36 -28.48 -8.99
N GLY A 173 7.17 -28.24 -9.57
CA GLY A 173 6.33 -29.30 -10.12
C GLY A 173 5.38 -29.99 -9.13
N GLN A 174 5.49 -29.75 -7.83
CA GLN A 174 4.51 -30.25 -6.85
C GLN A 174 3.19 -29.44 -6.92
N PRO A 175 2.02 -30.07 -6.65
CA PRO A 175 0.77 -29.36 -6.58
C PRO A 175 0.80 -28.21 -5.57
N SER A 176 0.19 -27.09 -5.90
CA SER A 176 -0.02 -25.99 -4.97
C SER A 176 -1.01 -26.40 -3.89
N THR A 177 -0.80 -25.95 -2.65
CA THR A 177 -1.76 -26.20 -1.55
C THR A 177 -2.92 -25.19 -1.63
N VAL A 178 -4.16 -25.68 -1.58
CA VAL A 178 -5.33 -24.79 -1.56
C VAL A 178 -5.43 -24.12 -0.19
N THR A 179 -5.53 -22.79 -0.19
CA THR A 179 -5.70 -21.97 1.02
C THR A 179 -7.04 -21.23 0.96
N PRO A 180 -7.59 -20.72 2.09
CA PRO A 180 -8.80 -19.90 2.06
C PRO A 180 -8.71 -18.68 1.14
N ILE A 181 -7.51 -18.09 0.98
CA ILE A 181 -7.29 -16.99 0.05
C ILE A 181 -7.39 -17.48 -1.40
N MET A 182 -6.78 -18.61 -1.71
CA MET A 182 -6.86 -19.23 -3.04
C MET A 182 -8.29 -19.63 -3.37
N LEU A 183 -9.02 -20.25 -2.44
CA LEU A 183 -10.45 -20.53 -2.57
C LEU A 183 -11.24 -19.28 -2.96
N GLY A 184 -11.00 -18.15 -2.25
CA GLY A 184 -11.63 -16.87 -2.56
C GLY A 184 -11.33 -16.36 -3.97
N HIS A 185 -10.09 -16.52 -4.43
CA HIS A 185 -9.71 -16.15 -5.79
C HIS A 185 -10.37 -17.06 -6.85
N VAL A 186 -10.39 -18.37 -6.60
CA VAL A 186 -10.99 -19.36 -7.51
C VAL A 186 -12.48 -19.07 -7.68
N LEU A 187 -13.26 -19.06 -6.58
CA LEU A 187 -14.70 -18.86 -6.65
C LEU A 187 -15.08 -17.50 -7.25
N ARG A 188 -14.39 -16.43 -6.86
CA ARG A 188 -14.66 -15.08 -7.39
C ARG A 188 -14.43 -14.99 -8.90
N ASN A 189 -13.31 -15.51 -9.39
CA ASN A 189 -12.97 -15.41 -10.80
C ASN A 189 -13.80 -16.37 -11.66
N CYS A 190 -14.10 -17.59 -11.20
CA CYS A 190 -15.04 -18.50 -11.87
C CYS A 190 -16.44 -17.88 -11.95
N ARG A 191 -16.96 -17.38 -10.82
CA ARG A 191 -18.25 -16.69 -10.79
C ARG A 191 -18.29 -15.50 -11.75
N ARG A 192 -17.25 -14.67 -11.78
CA ARG A 192 -17.19 -13.51 -12.67
C ARG A 192 -17.22 -13.92 -14.12
N LEU A 193 -16.36 -14.85 -14.56
CA LEU A 193 -16.30 -15.31 -15.94
C LEU A 193 -17.62 -15.89 -16.40
N LEU A 194 -18.22 -16.78 -15.61
CA LEU A 194 -19.47 -17.44 -15.96
C LEU A 194 -20.67 -16.48 -15.94
N ARG A 195 -20.69 -15.50 -15.04
CA ARG A 195 -21.70 -14.44 -15.05
C ARG A 195 -21.57 -13.52 -16.24
N GLU A 196 -20.35 -13.14 -16.62
CA GLU A 196 -20.07 -12.37 -17.82
C GLU A 196 -20.60 -13.12 -19.08
N ALA A 197 -20.38 -14.44 -19.16
CA ALA A 197 -20.94 -15.25 -20.24
C ALA A 197 -22.48 -15.29 -20.25
N LEU A 198 -23.12 -15.25 -19.08
CA LEU A 198 -24.58 -15.16 -18.97
C LEU A 198 -25.07 -13.78 -19.43
N ASP A 199 -24.45 -12.71 -18.93
CA ASP A 199 -24.83 -11.33 -19.23
C ASP A 199 -24.67 -10.97 -20.71
N THR A 200 -23.70 -11.59 -21.40
CA THR A 200 -23.47 -11.43 -22.86
C THR A 200 -24.29 -12.36 -23.73
N GLY A 201 -25.08 -13.28 -23.16
CA GLY A 201 -25.82 -14.29 -23.89
C GLY A 201 -24.95 -15.44 -24.44
N THR A 202 -23.64 -15.43 -24.20
CA THR A 202 -22.71 -16.49 -24.67
C THR A 202 -23.01 -17.82 -23.98
N ALA A 203 -23.48 -17.80 -22.72
CA ALA A 203 -23.89 -19.01 -22.02
C ALA A 203 -25.03 -19.73 -22.72
N ASP A 204 -26.03 -19.02 -23.26
CA ASP A 204 -27.15 -19.58 -24.00
C ASP A 204 -26.70 -20.18 -25.34
N GLN A 205 -25.78 -19.51 -26.05
CA GLN A 205 -25.19 -20.00 -27.29
C GLN A 205 -24.42 -21.31 -27.10
N LEU A 206 -23.76 -21.46 -25.95
CA LEU A 206 -23.06 -22.68 -25.57
C LEU A 206 -23.99 -23.76 -25.03
N GLY A 207 -25.24 -23.41 -24.67
CA GLY A 207 -26.18 -24.29 -23.99
C GLY A 207 -25.78 -24.60 -22.55
N LEU A 208 -25.05 -23.70 -21.90
CA LEU A 208 -24.61 -23.83 -20.51
C LEU A 208 -25.78 -23.53 -19.57
N ASP A 209 -26.08 -24.46 -18.65
CA ASP A 209 -27.19 -24.33 -17.71
C ASP A 209 -26.96 -23.10 -16.77
N CYS A 210 -27.95 -22.21 -16.75
CA CYS A 210 -27.98 -21.08 -15.84
C CYS A 210 -27.84 -21.52 -14.36
N GLY A 211 -28.41 -22.70 -14.00
CA GLY A 211 -28.27 -23.29 -12.67
C GLY A 211 -26.82 -23.59 -12.30
N PHE A 212 -25.99 -24.04 -13.25
CA PHE A 212 -24.56 -24.24 -13.04
C PHE A 212 -23.85 -22.91 -12.71
N ILE A 213 -24.15 -21.86 -13.46
CA ILE A 213 -23.52 -20.54 -13.29
C ILE A 213 -23.88 -19.90 -11.94
N VAL A 214 -25.18 -19.94 -11.60
CA VAL A 214 -25.71 -19.27 -10.40
C VAL A 214 -25.30 -19.99 -9.11
N ALA A 215 -25.04 -21.31 -9.18
CA ALA A 215 -24.65 -22.10 -8.02
C ALA A 215 -23.25 -21.74 -7.45
N ILE A 216 -22.38 -21.09 -8.24
CA ILE A 216 -21.10 -20.62 -7.72
C ILE A 216 -21.31 -19.37 -6.85
N PRO A 217 -21.08 -19.46 -5.52
CA PRO A 217 -21.41 -18.39 -4.59
C PRO A 217 -20.44 -17.22 -4.67
N SER A 218 -20.88 -16.07 -4.18
CA SER A 218 -19.96 -15.02 -3.77
C SER A 218 -19.24 -15.51 -2.51
N TYR A 219 -17.92 -15.49 -2.53
CA TYR A 219 -17.11 -15.89 -1.40
C TYR A 219 -16.25 -14.73 -0.91
N HIS A 220 -16.42 -14.43 0.37
CA HIS A 220 -15.58 -13.46 1.06
C HIS A 220 -14.70 -14.25 2.04
N PRO A 221 -13.38 -14.28 1.82
CA PRO A 221 -12.50 -14.94 2.77
C PRO A 221 -12.62 -14.25 4.14
N PRO A 222 -12.48 -14.99 5.24
CA PRO A 222 -12.49 -14.38 6.56
C PRO A 222 -11.41 -13.30 6.62
N VAL A 223 -11.80 -12.12 7.09
CA VAL A 223 -10.90 -10.98 7.25
C VAL A 223 -9.85 -11.39 8.29
N ARG A 224 -8.62 -11.60 7.86
CA ARG A 224 -7.52 -11.79 8.79
C ARG A 224 -7.29 -10.46 9.50
N ARG A 225 -7.51 -10.44 10.80
CA ARG A 225 -7.14 -9.29 11.64
C ARG A 225 -5.65 -9.04 11.45
N ARG A 226 -5.34 -7.89 10.89
CA ARG A 226 -3.96 -7.46 10.70
C ARG A 226 -3.50 -6.88 12.02
N SER A 227 -2.49 -7.49 12.64
CA SER A 227 -1.93 -7.04 13.92
C SER A 227 -0.66 -6.22 13.69
N PRO A 228 -0.38 -5.25 14.57
CA PRO A 228 0.94 -4.62 14.64
C PRO A 228 2.01 -5.66 15.00
N PHE A 229 3.27 -5.29 14.91
CA PHE A 229 4.33 -6.10 15.50
C PHE A 229 4.09 -6.26 17.02
N PRO A 230 4.35 -7.43 17.60
CA PRO A 230 4.48 -7.54 19.05
C PRO A 230 5.54 -6.55 19.58
N ASP A 231 5.31 -5.98 20.76
CA ASP A 231 6.16 -4.91 21.30
C ASP A 231 7.65 -5.32 21.41
N GLU A 232 7.92 -6.56 21.79
CA GLU A 232 9.28 -7.09 21.85
C GLU A 232 9.95 -7.10 20.46
N LEU A 233 9.24 -7.62 19.46
CA LEU A 233 9.71 -7.62 18.07
C LEU A 233 9.89 -6.19 17.55
N ALA A 234 8.94 -5.30 17.80
CA ALA A 234 9.03 -3.89 17.38
C ALA A 234 10.28 -3.21 17.96
N ARG A 235 10.57 -3.43 19.26
CA ARG A 235 11.79 -2.91 19.90
C ARG A 235 13.05 -3.50 19.30
N ALA A 236 13.09 -4.82 19.06
CA ALA A 236 14.25 -5.47 18.45
C ALA A 236 14.54 -4.95 17.04
N LEU A 237 13.49 -4.73 16.23
CA LEU A 237 13.59 -4.16 14.87
C LEU A 237 14.05 -2.69 14.85
N ALA A 238 13.94 -1.98 15.99
CA ALA A 238 14.32 -0.59 16.12
C ALA A 238 15.69 -0.37 16.81
N ARG A 239 16.26 -1.39 17.46
CA ARG A 239 17.53 -1.27 18.20
C ARG A 239 18.70 -0.84 17.31
N PRO A 240 19.47 0.21 17.67
CA PRO A 240 20.58 0.70 16.85
C PRO A 240 21.60 -0.37 16.47
N ASN A 241 21.92 -1.28 17.39
CA ASN A 241 22.86 -2.39 17.14
C ASN A 241 22.31 -3.33 16.07
N ASN A 242 21.03 -3.67 16.15
CA ASN A 242 20.40 -4.55 15.16
C ASN A 242 20.33 -3.88 13.78
N LEU A 243 20.06 -2.57 13.75
CA LEU A 243 20.08 -1.80 12.50
C LEU A 243 21.47 -1.67 11.91
N ARG A 244 22.52 -1.57 12.74
CA ARG A 244 23.91 -1.62 12.27
C ARG A 244 24.26 -2.98 11.69
N ARG A 245 23.83 -4.07 12.35
CA ARG A 245 23.99 -5.43 11.83
C ARG A 245 23.23 -5.63 10.51
N MET A 246 22.01 -5.13 10.40
CA MET A 246 21.26 -5.12 9.14
C MET A 246 22.07 -4.52 7.99
N GLU A 247 22.73 -3.40 8.23
CA GLU A 247 23.56 -2.71 7.25
C GLU A 247 24.85 -3.46 6.93
N SER A 248 25.59 -3.88 7.95
CA SER A 248 26.91 -4.48 7.78
C SER A 248 26.90 -5.94 7.31
N GLU A 249 25.92 -6.74 7.73
CA GLU A 249 25.87 -8.17 7.45
C GLU A 249 24.98 -8.52 6.25
N PHE A 250 23.87 -7.77 6.05
CA PHE A 250 22.85 -8.10 5.03
C PHE A 250 22.86 -7.16 3.82
N ASP A 251 23.48 -6.00 3.92
CA ASP A 251 23.76 -5.12 2.76
C ASP A 251 25.07 -4.35 2.94
N PRO A 252 26.22 -5.05 3.09
CA PRO A 252 27.51 -4.45 3.47
C PRO A 252 28.06 -3.47 2.43
N PHE A 253 27.54 -3.49 1.22
CA PHE A 253 28.08 -2.69 0.12
C PHE A 253 27.42 -1.33 -0.05
N ASP A 254 26.22 -1.11 0.50
CA ASP A 254 25.46 0.09 0.12
C ASP A 254 24.49 0.58 1.21
N GLY A 255 24.15 -0.21 2.23
CA GLY A 255 23.24 0.18 3.31
C GLY A 255 21.78 0.46 2.90
N ARG A 256 21.38 0.10 1.67
CA ARG A 256 20.03 0.35 1.12
C ARG A 256 18.94 -0.33 1.93
N LEU A 257 19.24 -1.51 2.46
CA LEU A 257 18.28 -2.32 3.23
C LEU A 257 17.83 -1.54 4.47
N ARG A 258 18.78 -0.98 5.21
CA ARG A 258 18.51 -0.17 6.41
C ARG A 258 17.81 1.14 6.07
N ASP A 259 18.28 1.86 5.04
CA ASP A 259 17.67 3.13 4.65
C ASP A 259 16.21 2.93 4.22
N ALA A 260 15.91 1.90 3.39
CA ALA A 260 14.56 1.58 2.98
C ALA A 260 13.68 1.13 4.16
N TRP A 261 14.26 0.35 5.10
CA TRP A 261 13.56 -0.07 6.32
C TRP A 261 13.17 1.13 7.19
N GLU A 262 14.08 2.05 7.46
CA GLU A 262 13.79 3.24 8.27
C GLU A 262 12.74 4.14 7.59
N ILE A 263 12.81 4.33 6.27
CA ILE A 263 11.75 5.05 5.54
C ILE A 263 10.41 4.31 5.67
N LEU A 264 10.39 3.00 5.48
CA LEU A 264 9.17 2.18 5.58
C LEU A 264 8.49 2.35 6.94
N VAL A 265 9.27 2.21 8.01
CA VAL A 265 8.80 2.29 9.39
C VAL A 265 8.31 3.69 9.74
N LEU A 266 9.08 4.72 9.36
CA LEU A 266 8.80 6.11 9.73
C LEU A 266 7.71 6.77 8.88
N THR A 267 7.41 6.23 7.71
CA THR A 267 6.38 6.77 6.81
C THR A 267 5.15 5.89 6.68
N GLY A 268 5.22 4.62 7.08
CA GLY A 268 4.14 3.65 6.90
C GLY A 268 3.76 3.38 5.46
N ARG A 269 4.61 3.77 4.50
CA ARG A 269 4.37 3.52 3.07
C ARG A 269 4.43 2.04 2.76
N ARG A 270 3.84 1.61 1.63
CA ARG A 270 4.00 0.22 1.20
C ARG A 270 5.42 -0.02 0.73
N VAL A 271 5.93 -1.24 0.92
CA VAL A 271 7.33 -1.57 0.56
C VAL A 271 7.67 -1.15 -0.87
N ASN A 272 6.82 -1.48 -1.83
CA ASN A 272 7.06 -1.09 -3.23
C ASN A 272 7.02 0.43 -3.45
N GLU A 273 6.21 1.17 -2.69
CA GLU A 273 6.17 2.63 -2.76
C GLU A 273 7.49 3.23 -2.26
N VAL A 274 8.09 2.63 -1.22
CA VAL A 274 9.41 3.03 -0.71
C VAL A 274 10.54 2.63 -1.67
N LEU A 275 10.56 1.38 -2.13
CA LEU A 275 11.64 0.89 -2.99
C LEU A 275 11.68 1.58 -4.36
N GLN A 276 10.53 2.00 -4.89
CA GLN A 276 10.40 2.65 -6.20
C GLN A 276 10.46 4.18 -6.15
N VAL A 277 10.74 4.74 -4.99
CA VAL A 277 10.87 6.18 -4.82
C VAL A 277 11.97 6.73 -5.73
N ARG A 278 11.69 7.89 -6.33
CA ARG A 278 12.65 8.60 -7.19
C ARG A 278 13.77 9.22 -6.36
N TYR A 279 14.89 9.50 -7.01
CA TYR A 279 16.02 10.19 -6.38
C TYR A 279 15.62 11.54 -5.78
N GLU A 280 14.87 12.37 -6.53
CA GLU A 280 14.36 13.67 -6.05
C GLU A 280 13.03 13.48 -5.29
N CYS A 281 13.11 12.92 -4.08
CA CYS A 281 11.93 12.59 -3.26
C CYS A 281 11.81 13.41 -1.98
N ILE A 282 12.68 14.36 -1.74
CA ILE A 282 12.62 15.22 -0.55
C ILE A 282 12.74 16.69 -0.94
N SER A 283 12.06 17.53 -0.18
CA SER A 283 12.16 18.99 -0.29
C SER A 283 11.88 19.63 1.07
N ARG A 284 12.25 20.90 1.22
CA ARG A 284 11.83 21.72 2.34
C ARG A 284 10.87 22.79 1.86
N LEU A 285 9.75 22.94 2.55
CA LEU A 285 8.80 24.01 2.33
C LEU A 285 8.54 24.70 3.66
N ASN A 286 8.82 26.00 3.72
CA ASN A 286 8.72 26.79 4.97
C ASN A 286 9.44 26.15 6.19
N GLY A 287 10.64 25.61 5.95
CA GLY A 287 11.41 24.89 6.98
C GLY A 287 10.97 23.43 7.22
N LEU A 288 9.82 23.03 6.71
CA LEU A 288 9.28 21.68 6.92
C LEU A 288 9.92 20.66 5.96
N ALA A 289 10.35 19.56 6.51
CA ALA A 289 10.88 18.44 5.73
C ALA A 289 9.74 17.62 5.10
N LEU A 290 9.73 17.50 3.78
CA LEU A 290 8.72 16.77 3.02
C LEU A 290 9.33 15.59 2.30
N PHE A 291 8.57 14.50 2.22
CA PHE A 291 8.88 13.30 1.44
C PHE A 291 7.82 13.07 0.37
N TRP A 292 8.26 13.02 -0.88
CA TRP A 292 7.41 12.85 -2.06
C TRP A 292 7.41 11.39 -2.52
N HIS A 293 6.24 10.85 -2.79
CA HIS A 293 6.08 9.46 -3.19
C HIS A 293 4.84 9.25 -4.05
N ASP A 294 4.84 8.15 -4.79
CA ASP A 294 3.72 7.73 -5.62
C ASP A 294 2.96 6.60 -4.95
N GLN A 295 1.65 6.75 -4.80
CA GLN A 295 0.75 5.69 -4.34
C GLN A 295 0.19 4.91 -5.54
N THR A 296 1.03 4.13 -6.19
CA THR A 296 0.71 3.47 -7.46
C THR A 296 -0.51 2.55 -7.40
N LYS A 297 -0.80 1.95 -6.23
CA LYS A 297 -1.95 1.06 -6.05
C LYS A 297 -3.29 1.78 -6.16
N VAL A 298 -3.36 3.04 -5.75
CA VAL A 298 -4.58 3.86 -5.76
C VAL A 298 -4.58 4.94 -6.83
N GLY A 299 -3.46 5.09 -7.55
CA GLY A 299 -3.34 6.05 -8.65
C GLY A 299 -3.08 7.49 -8.22
N ASN A 300 -2.66 7.73 -6.98
CA ASN A 300 -2.26 9.04 -6.49
C ASN A 300 -0.75 9.21 -6.71
N TYR A 301 -0.37 10.18 -7.49
CA TYR A 301 1.03 10.49 -7.79
C TYR A 301 1.44 11.80 -7.12
N ASP A 302 2.77 11.97 -6.94
CA ASP A 302 3.39 13.17 -6.35
C ASP A 302 2.76 13.58 -5.00
N GLN A 303 2.49 12.61 -4.14
CA GLN A 303 1.98 12.86 -2.80
C GLN A 303 3.12 13.25 -1.88
N ALA A 304 2.94 14.34 -1.13
CA ALA A 304 3.88 14.78 -0.11
C ALA A 304 3.39 14.43 1.28
N ILE A 305 4.29 13.95 2.11
CA ILE A 305 4.08 13.83 3.55
C ILE A 305 5.23 14.50 4.29
N ARG A 306 4.91 15.05 5.46
CA ARG A 306 5.94 15.57 6.34
C ARG A 306 6.70 14.43 7.01
N ILE A 307 8.01 14.57 7.14
CA ILE A 307 8.90 13.59 7.77
C ILE A 307 9.79 14.26 8.83
N PRO A 308 10.32 13.50 9.80
CA PRO A 308 11.32 14.01 10.76
C PRO A 308 12.59 14.46 10.07
N ASP A 309 13.26 15.50 10.62
CA ASP A 309 14.53 15.99 10.08
C ASP A 309 15.62 14.90 10.04
N ARG A 310 15.65 14.01 11.02
CA ARG A 310 16.57 12.85 11.01
C ARG A 310 16.38 11.95 9.80
N LEU A 311 15.11 11.71 9.38
CA LEU A 311 14.82 10.92 8.20
C LEU A 311 15.16 11.70 6.93
N PHE A 312 14.91 12.99 6.91
CA PHE A 312 15.31 13.87 5.81
C PHE A 312 16.84 13.80 5.59
N ALA A 313 17.63 14.00 6.64
CA ALA A 313 19.09 13.93 6.58
C ALA A 313 19.59 12.55 6.10
N ARG A 314 18.91 11.47 6.53
CA ARG A 314 19.24 10.12 6.08
C ARG A 314 18.99 9.93 4.59
N ILE A 315 17.87 10.45 4.09
CA ILE A 315 17.56 10.41 2.65
C ILE A 315 18.55 11.27 1.86
N GLU A 316 18.95 12.45 2.37
CA GLU A 316 20.01 13.27 1.76
C GLU A 316 21.33 12.51 1.65
N GLN A 317 21.71 11.79 2.70
CA GLN A 317 22.91 10.93 2.68
C GLN A 317 22.77 9.82 1.63
N ARG A 318 21.57 9.20 1.52
CA ARG A 318 21.27 8.22 0.48
C ARG A 318 21.39 8.81 -0.92
N GLN A 319 20.86 10.01 -1.13
CA GLN A 319 21.01 10.75 -2.40
C GLN A 319 22.47 11.04 -2.71
N ALA A 320 23.26 11.45 -1.71
CA ALA A 320 24.70 11.68 -1.88
C ALA A 320 25.43 10.41 -2.31
N THR A 321 25.13 9.25 -1.69
CA THR A 321 25.70 7.94 -2.07
C THR A 321 25.36 7.58 -3.53
N THR A 322 24.10 7.75 -3.94
CA THR A 322 23.67 7.47 -5.31
C THR A 322 24.33 8.41 -6.32
N ARG A 323 24.48 9.70 -5.97
CA ARG A 323 25.18 10.69 -6.78
C ARG A 323 26.67 10.36 -6.94
N THR A 324 27.35 9.98 -5.87
CA THR A 324 28.76 9.56 -5.90
C THR A 324 28.94 8.35 -6.83
N ARG A 325 28.03 7.37 -6.74
CA ARG A 325 28.04 6.20 -7.61
C ARG A 325 27.83 6.55 -9.08
N PHE A 326 26.92 7.49 -9.37
CA PHE A 326 26.72 8.02 -10.73
C PHE A 326 27.98 8.72 -11.23
N THR A 327 28.55 9.63 -10.43
CA THR A 327 29.76 10.39 -10.78
C THR A 327 30.95 9.46 -11.00
N GLY A 328 31.17 8.47 -10.15
CA GLY A 328 32.22 7.47 -10.33
C GLY A 328 32.08 6.67 -11.63
N ARG A 329 30.85 6.48 -12.13
CA ARG A 329 30.62 5.76 -13.38
C ARG A 329 30.73 6.63 -14.63
N TYR A 330 30.24 7.86 -14.58
CA TYR A 330 30.14 8.73 -15.75
C TYR A 330 31.17 9.87 -15.78
N GLY A 331 32.00 10.00 -14.74
CA GLY A 331 33.03 11.05 -14.61
C GLY A 331 32.45 12.46 -14.38
N ARG A 332 31.12 12.58 -14.22
CA ARG A 332 30.42 13.84 -13.99
C ARG A 332 29.18 13.66 -13.09
N PRO A 333 28.71 14.70 -12.40
CA PRO A 333 27.46 14.64 -11.67
C PRO A 333 26.25 14.50 -12.62
N PRO A 334 25.12 13.93 -12.14
CA PRO A 334 23.90 13.81 -12.92
C PRO A 334 23.29 15.19 -13.20
N THR A 335 22.82 15.41 -14.42
CA THR A 335 22.04 16.58 -14.81
C THR A 335 20.67 16.62 -14.12
N ALA A 336 19.95 17.74 -14.16
CA ALA A 336 18.60 17.85 -13.60
C ALA A 336 17.63 16.83 -14.22
N GLN A 337 17.72 16.62 -15.53
CA GLN A 337 16.90 15.62 -16.23
C GLN A 337 17.23 14.18 -15.80
N GLU A 338 18.51 13.86 -15.64
CA GLU A 338 18.93 12.54 -15.17
C GLU A 338 18.51 12.30 -13.72
N ARG A 339 18.65 13.29 -12.81
CA ARG A 339 18.21 13.16 -11.41
C ARG A 339 16.74 12.79 -11.28
N ARG A 340 15.85 13.35 -12.11
CA ARG A 340 14.42 13.01 -12.12
C ARG A 340 14.15 11.54 -12.48
N GLN A 341 15.08 10.88 -13.18
CA GLN A 341 14.95 9.51 -13.64
C GLN A 341 15.70 8.50 -12.75
N LEU A 342 16.62 8.97 -11.90
CA LEU A 342 17.37 8.11 -11.00
C LEU A 342 16.45 7.50 -9.94
N ALA A 343 16.72 6.25 -9.56
CA ALA A 343 16.13 5.63 -8.37
C ALA A 343 16.87 6.08 -7.11
N LEU A 344 16.16 6.26 -6.00
CA LEU A 344 16.80 6.48 -4.69
C LEU A 344 17.58 5.24 -4.24
N PHE A 345 17.03 4.06 -4.52
CA PHE A 345 17.61 2.73 -4.22
C PHE A 345 17.96 1.98 -5.50
N PRO A 346 18.98 2.38 -6.26
CA PRO A 346 19.27 1.73 -7.52
C PRO A 346 19.76 0.29 -7.33
N SER A 347 19.22 -0.63 -8.12
CA SER A 347 19.72 -2.01 -8.20
C SER A 347 21.20 -2.02 -8.63
N ARG A 348 21.95 -3.00 -8.13
CA ARG A 348 23.36 -3.19 -8.54
C ARG A 348 23.50 -4.03 -9.80
N ILE A 349 22.48 -4.84 -10.11
CA ILE A 349 22.53 -5.81 -11.19
C ILE A 349 21.92 -5.21 -12.46
N ARG A 350 22.65 -5.22 -13.57
CA ARG A 350 22.20 -4.80 -14.91
C ARG A 350 21.52 -3.43 -14.94
N ASN A 351 22.00 -2.50 -14.16
CA ASN A 351 21.44 -1.15 -14.01
C ASN A 351 22.52 -0.09 -14.22
N PRO A 352 23.04 0.08 -15.46
CA PRO A 352 24.12 1.01 -15.75
C PRO A 352 23.72 2.47 -15.52
N ASP A 353 22.48 2.82 -15.76
CA ASP A 353 21.94 4.18 -15.67
C ASP A 353 21.35 4.53 -14.29
N LEU A 354 21.38 3.59 -13.33
CA LEU A 354 20.86 3.74 -11.96
C LEU A 354 19.36 4.11 -11.89
N ARG A 355 18.58 3.82 -12.93
CA ARG A 355 17.15 4.14 -13.01
C ARG A 355 16.27 3.05 -12.43
N THR A 356 16.75 1.81 -12.43
CA THR A 356 15.99 0.66 -11.92
C THR A 356 16.22 0.50 -10.43
N SER A 357 15.16 0.54 -9.65
CA SER A 357 15.18 0.31 -8.21
C SER A 357 15.45 -1.16 -7.86
N VAL A 358 15.87 -1.42 -6.63
CA VAL A 358 15.94 -2.77 -6.05
C VAL A 358 14.57 -3.44 -6.07
N SER A 359 14.56 -4.77 -6.24
CA SER A 359 13.32 -5.54 -6.26
C SER A 359 12.75 -5.75 -4.86
N TYR A 360 11.42 -5.92 -4.78
CA TYR A 360 10.74 -6.35 -3.56
C TYR A 360 11.32 -7.66 -3.02
N GLN A 361 11.59 -8.63 -3.92
CA GLN A 361 12.10 -9.94 -3.51
C GLN A 361 13.45 -9.83 -2.80
N TRP A 362 14.41 -9.09 -3.36
CA TRP A 362 15.68 -8.84 -2.71
C TRP A 362 15.52 -8.22 -1.32
N PHE A 363 14.67 -7.20 -1.20
CA PHE A 363 14.43 -6.52 0.07
C PHE A 363 13.80 -7.47 1.10
N ALA A 364 12.78 -8.22 0.69
CA ALA A 364 12.06 -9.14 1.56
C ALA A 364 12.98 -10.29 2.04
N ASP A 365 13.75 -10.89 1.14
CA ASP A 365 14.65 -12.00 1.49
C ASP A 365 15.74 -11.54 2.46
N SER A 366 16.37 -10.39 2.19
CA SER A 366 17.38 -9.81 3.08
C SER A 366 16.80 -9.41 4.45
N PHE A 367 15.58 -8.85 4.45
CA PHE A 367 14.87 -8.50 5.68
C PHE A 367 14.55 -9.74 6.53
N TRP A 368 14.05 -10.80 5.92
CA TRP A 368 13.72 -12.04 6.65
C TRP A 368 14.95 -12.74 7.18
N GLN A 369 16.02 -12.82 6.42
CA GLN A 369 17.31 -13.34 6.90
C GLN A 369 17.81 -12.56 8.11
N TRP A 370 17.76 -11.22 8.06
CA TRP A 370 18.11 -10.39 9.21
C TRP A 370 17.19 -10.64 10.41
N MET A 371 15.87 -10.69 10.20
CA MET A 371 14.89 -10.89 11.27
C MET A 371 15.06 -12.25 11.96
N GLU A 372 15.40 -13.30 11.23
CA GLU A 372 15.69 -14.61 11.81
C GLU A 372 16.86 -14.56 12.82
N THR A 373 17.86 -13.72 12.58
CA THR A 373 19.00 -13.57 13.51
C THR A 373 18.62 -12.89 14.83
N LEU A 374 17.48 -12.22 14.90
CA LEU A 374 17.03 -11.53 16.11
C LEU A 374 16.38 -12.49 17.12
N GLN A 375 15.91 -13.65 16.70
CA GLN A 375 15.28 -14.71 17.52
C GLN A 375 14.10 -14.26 18.39
N VAL A 376 13.41 -13.18 18.01
CA VAL A 376 12.27 -12.56 18.72
C VAL A 376 10.91 -12.84 18.06
N GLY A 377 10.83 -13.88 17.26
CA GLY A 377 9.61 -14.26 16.55
C GLY A 377 9.62 -13.87 15.07
N THR A 378 8.49 -14.09 14.40
CA THR A 378 8.32 -13.83 12.98
C THR A 378 7.36 -12.67 12.74
N GLY A 379 7.60 -11.91 11.70
CA GLY A 379 6.74 -10.81 11.29
C GLY A 379 6.74 -10.62 9.78
N VAL A 380 5.79 -9.88 9.27
CA VAL A 380 5.71 -9.52 7.85
C VAL A 380 5.90 -8.01 7.66
N LEU A 381 6.58 -7.63 6.60
CA LEU A 381 6.92 -6.22 6.31
C LEU A 381 5.73 -5.26 6.41
N HIS A 382 4.53 -5.73 6.03
CA HIS A 382 3.33 -4.91 6.09
C HIS A 382 2.87 -4.58 7.52
N GLN A 383 3.32 -5.33 8.53
CA GLN A 383 3.04 -5.02 9.93
C GLN A 383 3.70 -3.71 10.38
N ALA A 384 4.79 -3.27 9.77
CA ALA A 384 5.37 -1.95 10.04
C ALA A 384 4.34 -0.83 9.89
N ARG A 385 3.55 -0.87 8.80
CA ARG A 385 2.46 0.08 8.56
C ARG A 385 1.33 -0.05 9.59
N HIS A 386 1.01 -1.29 10.01
CA HIS A 386 -0.01 -1.53 11.04
C HIS A 386 0.46 -1.04 12.41
N THR A 387 1.73 -1.30 12.74
CA THR A 387 2.35 -0.80 13.97
C THR A 387 2.29 0.73 14.03
N LEU A 388 2.63 1.39 12.91
CA LEU A 388 2.53 2.84 12.84
C LEU A 388 1.09 3.32 13.02
N ALA A 389 0.13 2.77 12.27
CA ALA A 389 -1.28 3.14 12.37
C ALA A 389 -1.80 2.97 13.80
N THR A 390 -1.54 1.81 14.42
CA THR A 390 -1.94 1.53 15.81
C THR A 390 -1.30 2.50 16.79
N ASN A 391 -0.02 2.82 16.59
CA ASN A 391 0.69 3.71 17.48
C ASN A 391 0.23 5.16 17.34
N LEU A 392 -0.08 5.62 16.13
CA LEU A 392 -0.69 6.93 15.90
C LEU A 392 -2.02 7.05 16.66
N LEU A 393 -2.89 6.05 16.54
CA LEU A 393 -4.18 6.03 17.24
C LEU A 393 -4.01 5.94 18.77
N LYS A 394 -3.10 5.11 19.26
CA LYS A 394 -2.76 5.03 20.71
C LYS A 394 -2.26 6.36 21.29
N ASN A 395 -1.69 7.22 20.46
CA ASN A 395 -1.20 8.55 20.84
C ASN A 395 -2.22 9.66 20.48
N GLY A 396 -3.49 9.33 20.29
CA GLY A 396 -4.58 10.28 20.13
C GLY A 396 -4.81 10.79 18.72
N ALA A 397 -4.22 10.16 17.67
CA ALA A 397 -4.55 10.52 16.31
C ALA A 397 -5.96 10.03 15.94
N ASP A 398 -6.77 10.90 15.34
CA ASP A 398 -8.06 10.51 14.80
C ASP A 398 -7.86 9.53 13.62
N LEU A 399 -8.81 8.61 13.49
CA LEU A 399 -8.84 7.61 12.44
C LEU A 399 -8.80 8.22 11.03
N VAL A 400 -9.56 9.29 10.79
CA VAL A 400 -9.60 10.00 9.50
C VAL A 400 -8.23 10.56 9.14
N HIS A 401 -7.48 11.07 10.13
CA HIS A 401 -6.14 11.58 9.91
C HIS A 401 -5.13 10.46 9.62
N VAL A 402 -5.26 9.32 10.30
CA VAL A 402 -4.45 8.13 10.02
C VAL A 402 -4.75 7.59 8.61
N GLU A 403 -6.02 7.56 8.21
CA GLU A 403 -6.44 7.18 6.84
C GLU A 403 -5.82 8.08 5.79
N ARG A 404 -5.91 9.40 5.98
CA ARG A 404 -5.34 10.38 5.06
C ARG A 404 -3.82 10.28 4.99
N TYR A 405 -3.17 10.19 6.15
CA TYR A 405 -1.71 10.08 6.21
C TYR A 405 -1.19 8.82 5.52
N LEU A 406 -1.78 7.68 5.82
CA LEU A 406 -1.40 6.41 5.21
C LEU A 406 -1.90 6.25 3.78
N GLY A 407 -2.87 7.07 3.34
CA GLY A 407 -3.52 6.95 2.03
C GLY A 407 -4.34 5.68 1.92
N GLN A 408 -5.66 5.80 2.05
CA GLN A 408 -6.68 4.74 2.03
C GLN A 408 -6.42 3.53 2.96
N LEU A 409 -7.01 3.59 4.13
CA LEU A 409 -7.48 2.40 4.84
C LEU A 409 -8.92 2.16 4.39
N SER A 410 -9.35 0.91 4.20
CA SER A 410 -10.79 0.65 4.07
C SER A 410 -11.47 0.94 5.40
N ARG A 411 -12.75 1.33 5.36
CA ARG A 411 -13.55 1.57 6.58
C ARG A 411 -13.47 0.42 7.58
N GLU A 412 -13.51 -0.83 7.10
CA GLU A 412 -13.35 -2.04 7.91
C GLU A 412 -11.97 -2.14 8.59
N MET A 413 -10.91 -1.67 7.92
CA MET A 413 -9.57 -1.59 8.52
C MET A 413 -9.47 -0.47 9.53
N ALA A 414 -10.16 0.62 9.29
CA ALA A 414 -10.24 1.75 10.16
C ALA A 414 -10.89 1.37 11.50
N GLU A 415 -12.05 0.74 11.46
CA GLU A 415 -12.76 0.22 12.64
C GLU A 415 -11.91 -0.75 13.47
N HIS A 416 -11.10 -1.59 12.81
CA HIS A 416 -10.19 -2.50 13.51
C HIS A 416 -9.12 -1.77 14.32
N TYR A 417 -8.60 -0.64 13.81
CA TYR A 417 -7.60 0.15 14.53
C TYR A 417 -8.17 0.91 15.73
N VAL A 418 -9.42 1.35 15.67
CA VAL A 418 -10.12 1.99 16.80
C VAL A 418 -10.14 1.07 18.03
N HIS A 419 -10.36 -0.21 17.83
CA HIS A 419 -10.34 -1.18 18.93
C HIS A 419 -8.95 -1.42 19.54
N LEU A 420 -7.89 -1.07 18.82
CA LEU A 420 -6.51 -1.23 19.30
C LEU A 420 -5.97 0.05 19.97
N ALA A 421 -6.62 1.19 19.76
CA ALA A 421 -6.23 2.46 20.35
C ALA A 421 -6.93 2.62 21.70
N HIS A 422 -6.17 2.51 22.78
CA HIS A 422 -6.59 3.09 24.06
C HIS A 422 -6.17 4.54 24.04
N ASN A 423 -7.13 5.44 23.82
CA ASN A 423 -6.93 6.88 23.92
C ASN A 423 -6.48 7.24 25.35
N ASP A 424 -5.58 8.21 25.47
CA ASP A 424 -5.53 9.03 26.68
C ASP A 424 -6.73 9.99 26.62
N PRO A 425 -7.81 9.72 27.35
CA PRO A 425 -9.08 10.41 27.12
C PRO A 425 -9.08 11.84 27.65
N THR A 426 -8.11 12.19 28.54
CA THR A 426 -8.15 13.46 29.27
C THR A 426 -7.72 14.64 28.43
N LEU A 427 -6.64 14.53 27.65
CA LEU A 427 -6.18 15.63 26.80
C LEU A 427 -7.07 15.85 25.58
N ASN A 428 -7.51 14.76 24.92
CA ASN A 428 -8.43 14.87 23.80
C ASN A 428 -9.79 15.46 24.22
N ALA A 429 -10.33 15.03 25.36
CA ALA A 429 -11.55 15.58 25.90
C ALA A 429 -11.40 17.09 26.23
N ALA A 430 -10.25 17.51 26.77
CA ALA A 430 -10.00 18.92 27.07
C ALA A 430 -9.86 19.79 25.80
N LEU A 431 -9.29 19.26 24.72
CA LEU A 431 -9.17 19.98 23.44
C LEU A 431 -10.48 19.96 22.63
N GLU A 432 -11.19 18.84 22.65
CA GLU A 432 -12.54 18.73 22.10
C GLU A 432 -13.55 19.60 22.84
N ALA A 433 -13.23 20.03 24.05
CA ALA A 433 -14.07 20.89 24.87
C ALA A 433 -14.11 22.37 24.41
N VAL A 434 -13.15 22.82 23.62
CA VAL A 434 -13.11 24.20 23.14
C VAL A 434 -13.78 24.28 21.78
N TRP A 435 -14.95 24.90 21.71
CA TRP A 435 -15.77 25.01 20.49
C TRP A 435 -16.00 26.45 20.13
N VAL A 436 -15.86 26.77 18.84
CA VAL A 436 -16.17 28.07 18.28
C VAL A 436 -17.09 27.96 17.08
N ALA A 437 -17.87 29.00 16.81
CA ALA A 437 -18.72 29.09 15.65
C ALA A 437 -17.92 29.00 14.36
N GLY A 438 -18.40 28.19 13.42
CA GLY A 438 -17.75 27.94 12.14
C GLY A 438 -17.86 29.10 11.15
N PRO A 439 -17.24 28.97 9.95
CA PRO A 439 -17.19 30.02 8.94
C PRO A 439 -18.54 30.48 8.40
N GLY A 440 -19.56 29.60 8.43
CA GLY A 440 -20.92 29.90 7.97
C GLY A 440 -21.82 30.59 9.01
N SER A 441 -21.32 30.80 10.22
CA SER A 441 -22.05 31.52 11.28
C SER A 441 -22.08 33.02 11.03
N ALA A 442 -23.06 33.73 11.64
CA ALA A 442 -23.13 35.19 11.62
C ALA A 442 -21.89 35.83 12.30
N GLU A 443 -21.32 35.18 13.27
CA GLU A 443 -20.09 35.59 13.98
C GLU A 443 -19.08 34.44 14.02
N PRO A 444 -18.29 34.25 12.93
CA PRO A 444 -17.27 33.19 12.88
C PRO A 444 -16.23 33.35 13.99
N GLY A 445 -15.90 32.25 14.68
CA GLY A 445 -14.91 32.25 15.75
C GLY A 445 -15.44 32.67 17.12
N LEU A 446 -16.75 32.96 17.24
CA LEU A 446 -17.37 33.22 18.54
C LEU A 446 -17.30 31.93 19.39
N LEU A 447 -16.83 32.06 20.62
CA LEU A 447 -16.85 30.95 21.60
C LEU A 447 -18.31 30.61 21.92
N LEU A 448 -18.67 29.32 21.80
CA LEU A 448 -20.04 28.84 22.00
C LEU A 448 -20.37 28.64 23.50
N SER A 449 -19.96 29.58 24.33
CA SER A 449 -20.32 29.71 25.73
C SER A 449 -20.64 31.16 26.03
N ASP A 450 -21.48 31.42 27.03
CA ASP A 450 -22.06 32.72 27.38
C ASP A 450 -21.06 33.88 27.65
N GLY A 451 -20.01 34.05 26.80
CA GLY A 451 -19.18 35.26 26.74
C GLY A 451 -18.19 35.50 27.85
N GLU A 452 -18.08 34.64 28.86
CA GLU A 452 -17.04 34.70 29.87
C GLU A 452 -15.95 33.64 29.65
N PRO A 453 -14.68 33.91 29.99
CA PRO A 453 -13.62 32.90 29.89
C PRO A 453 -13.95 31.71 30.79
N MET A 454 -14.22 30.55 30.14
CA MET A 454 -14.51 29.32 30.85
C MET A 454 -13.31 28.74 31.56
N THR A 455 -13.53 28.19 32.76
CA THR A 455 -12.56 27.27 33.34
C THR A 455 -12.50 25.97 32.57
N ARG A 456 -11.39 25.24 32.67
CA ARG A 456 -11.21 23.92 32.05
C ARG A 456 -12.35 22.96 32.36
N GLU A 457 -12.84 22.97 33.63
CA GLU A 457 -13.93 22.09 34.06
C GLU A 457 -15.28 22.47 33.42
N GLN A 458 -15.53 23.76 33.23
CA GLN A 458 -16.73 24.24 32.53
C GLN A 458 -16.68 23.89 31.04
N ALA A 459 -15.50 23.98 30.42
CA ALA A 459 -15.27 23.57 29.04
C ALA A 459 -15.50 22.06 28.85
N GLU A 460 -15.00 21.24 29.78
CA GLU A 460 -15.21 19.78 29.76
C GLU A 460 -16.71 19.41 29.92
N ALA A 461 -17.45 20.12 30.78
CA ALA A 461 -18.89 19.91 30.96
C ALA A 461 -19.69 20.25 29.69
N LEU A 462 -19.36 21.38 29.04
CA LEU A 462 -19.99 21.82 27.79
C LEU A 462 -19.69 20.84 26.65
N ALA A 463 -18.47 20.32 26.57
CA ALA A 463 -18.07 19.35 25.55
C ALA A 463 -18.85 18.04 25.66
N ILE A 464 -19.12 17.57 26.87
CA ILE A 464 -19.92 16.36 27.07
C ILE A 464 -21.32 16.55 26.51
N ASP A 465 -21.89 17.73 26.63
CA ASP A 465 -23.24 18.04 26.14
C ASP A 465 -23.26 18.23 24.61
N LEU A 466 -22.30 18.96 24.07
CA LEU A 466 -22.14 19.16 22.62
C LEU A 466 -21.75 17.85 21.89
N THR A 467 -20.93 17.00 22.46
CA THR A 467 -20.55 15.70 21.87
C THR A 467 -21.75 14.76 21.77
N ARG A 468 -22.72 14.86 22.66
CA ARG A 468 -23.97 14.07 22.62
C ARG A 468 -24.93 14.56 21.55
N THR A 469 -24.82 15.81 21.14
CA THR A 469 -25.78 16.48 20.24
C THR A 469 -25.19 16.83 18.88
N SER A 470 -23.94 16.42 18.59
CA SER A 470 -23.24 16.76 17.33
C SER A 470 -22.73 15.53 16.59
N THR A 471 -22.47 15.71 15.30
CA THR A 471 -21.90 14.67 14.42
C THR A 471 -20.54 15.15 13.90
N PRO A 472 -19.45 14.36 14.02
CA PRO A 472 -18.14 14.70 13.48
C PRO A 472 -18.19 14.92 11.96
N THR A 473 -17.53 15.96 11.50
CA THR A 473 -17.39 16.30 10.08
C THR A 473 -15.91 16.62 9.72
N ASP A 474 -15.65 17.08 8.51
CA ASP A 474 -14.30 17.42 8.08
C ASP A 474 -13.82 18.74 8.69
N GLY A 475 -13.00 18.68 9.72
CA GLY A 475 -12.39 19.81 10.42
C GLY A 475 -13.26 20.41 11.53
N GLY A 476 -14.24 19.66 12.07
CA GLY A 476 -15.08 20.10 13.15
C GLY A 476 -16.29 19.20 13.35
N PHE A 477 -17.37 19.79 13.86
CA PHE A 477 -18.59 19.06 14.17
C PHE A 477 -19.83 19.75 13.58
N CYS A 478 -20.83 18.96 13.24
CA CYS A 478 -22.14 19.43 12.80
C CYS A 478 -23.12 19.32 13.97
N THR A 479 -23.73 20.44 14.36
CA THR A 479 -24.77 20.47 15.40
C THR A 479 -26.19 20.31 14.85
N PHE A 480 -26.35 20.11 13.53
CA PHE A 480 -27.61 19.82 12.90
C PHE A 480 -28.10 18.41 13.27
N GLN A 481 -29.33 18.34 13.78
CA GLN A 481 -29.98 17.06 14.15
C GLN A 481 -31.21 16.85 13.27
N PRO A 482 -31.21 15.85 12.35
CA PRO A 482 -32.33 15.58 11.47
C PRO A 482 -33.67 15.38 12.18
N VAL A 483 -33.64 14.84 13.40
CA VAL A 483 -34.86 14.59 14.21
C VAL A 483 -35.42 15.88 14.80
N VAL A 484 -34.58 16.88 15.10
CA VAL A 484 -34.96 18.16 15.72
C VAL A 484 -35.11 19.28 14.68
N ASP A 485 -34.17 19.33 13.74
CA ASP A 485 -34.05 20.42 12.77
C ASP A 485 -34.73 20.10 11.42
N GLY A 486 -35.22 18.88 11.20
CA GLY A 486 -35.85 18.43 9.97
C GLY A 486 -35.14 17.24 9.32
N ALA A 487 -35.74 16.67 8.28
CA ALA A 487 -35.34 15.36 7.74
C ALA A 487 -34.03 15.34 6.90
N ALA A 488 -33.57 16.47 6.40
CA ALA A 488 -32.38 16.54 5.52
C ALA A 488 -31.55 17.79 5.80
N CYS A 489 -30.22 17.68 5.63
CA CYS A 489 -29.32 18.82 5.74
C CYS A 489 -29.63 19.88 4.64
N PRO A 490 -30.05 21.10 5.01
CA PRO A 490 -30.42 22.11 4.03
C PRO A 490 -29.24 22.70 3.24
N TRP A 491 -28.00 22.47 3.70
CA TRP A 491 -26.77 22.93 3.05
C TRP A 491 -26.10 21.85 2.16
N ASN A 492 -26.76 20.72 1.89
CA ASN A 492 -26.22 19.63 1.08
C ASN A 492 -24.80 19.21 1.48
N LEU A 493 -24.52 19.14 2.78
CA LEU A 493 -23.21 18.83 3.37
C LEU A 493 -22.11 19.88 3.08
N ASN A 494 -22.46 21.08 2.66
CA ASN A 494 -21.51 22.18 2.52
C ASN A 494 -21.29 22.87 3.87
N CYS A 495 -20.53 22.22 4.73
CA CYS A 495 -20.33 22.61 6.13
C CYS A 495 -19.67 24.00 6.28
N HIS A 496 -18.84 24.43 5.34
CA HIS A 496 -18.15 25.71 5.43
C HIS A 496 -19.07 26.94 5.26
N HIS A 497 -20.28 26.75 4.74
CA HIS A 497 -21.29 27.81 4.59
C HIS A 497 -22.49 27.57 5.52
N CYS A 498 -22.35 26.64 6.47
CA CYS A 498 -23.41 26.23 7.36
C CYS A 498 -23.26 26.87 8.74
N ASP A 499 -24.36 27.46 9.27
CA ASP A 499 -24.40 28.03 10.62
C ASP A 499 -24.42 26.99 11.75
N LYS A 500 -24.62 25.72 11.40
CA LYS A 500 -24.59 24.57 12.33
C LYS A 500 -23.22 23.90 12.41
N PHE A 501 -22.24 24.41 11.68
CA PHE A 501 -20.89 23.90 11.71
C PHE A 501 -20.07 24.61 12.78
N VAL A 502 -19.32 23.85 13.55
CA VAL A 502 -18.49 24.36 14.65
C VAL A 502 -17.08 23.76 14.58
N LEU A 503 -16.08 24.53 14.98
CA LEU A 503 -14.69 24.10 15.07
C LEU A 503 -14.37 23.66 16.48
N SER A 504 -13.59 22.59 16.64
CA SER A 504 -13.06 22.16 17.94
C SER A 504 -11.57 22.44 18.07
N GLY A 505 -11.10 22.54 19.31
CA GLY A 505 -9.68 22.72 19.60
C GLY A 505 -8.79 21.60 19.08
N ALA A 506 -9.31 20.40 18.97
CA ALA A 506 -8.62 19.25 18.36
C ALA A 506 -8.34 19.42 16.87
N ASP A 507 -9.10 20.27 16.17
CA ASP A 507 -8.98 20.52 14.73
C ASP A 507 -8.11 21.73 14.37
N LEU A 508 -7.54 22.43 15.36
CA LEU A 508 -6.77 23.67 15.11
C LEU A 508 -5.70 23.51 14.03
N VAL A 509 -4.95 22.42 14.06
CA VAL A 509 -3.89 22.16 13.09
C VAL A 509 -4.44 21.90 11.69
N TYR A 510 -5.63 21.31 11.57
CA TYR A 510 -6.33 21.19 10.30
C TYR A 510 -6.57 22.56 9.68
N TRP A 511 -7.05 23.49 10.47
CA TRP A 511 -7.41 24.82 10.01
C TRP A 511 -6.20 25.68 9.69
N HIS A 512 -5.11 25.58 10.47
CA HIS A 512 -3.84 26.23 10.13
C HIS A 512 -3.32 25.82 8.75
N ARG A 513 -3.42 24.54 8.40
CA ARG A 513 -3.03 24.06 7.08
C ARG A 513 -3.98 24.50 5.99
N LYS A 514 -5.26 24.55 6.29
CA LYS A 514 -6.26 25.07 5.36
C LYS A 514 -5.95 26.53 5.03
N ARG A 515 -5.67 27.35 6.06
CA ARG A 515 -5.24 28.75 5.91
C ARG A 515 -3.99 28.87 5.04
N GLU A 516 -2.99 28.06 5.29
CA GLU A 516 -1.76 28.06 4.50
C GLU A 516 -1.98 27.63 3.05
N GLN A 517 -2.81 26.62 2.82
CA GLN A 517 -3.18 26.20 1.46
C GLN A 517 -3.88 27.32 0.68
N TRP A 518 -4.82 28.02 1.29
CA TRP A 518 -5.51 29.15 0.67
C TRP A 518 -4.58 30.32 0.39
N ARG A 519 -3.68 30.62 1.31
CA ARG A 519 -2.64 31.63 1.09
C ARG A 519 -1.79 31.30 -0.13
N LEU A 520 -1.32 30.07 -0.24
CA LEU A 520 -0.53 29.62 -1.39
C LEU A 520 -1.33 29.63 -2.70
N LEU A 521 -2.62 29.35 -2.66
CA LEU A 521 -3.50 29.44 -3.83
C LEU A 521 -3.65 30.91 -4.27
N ALA A 522 -3.85 31.82 -3.33
CA ALA A 522 -3.95 33.26 -3.62
C ALA A 522 -2.62 33.82 -4.17
N GLU A 523 -1.48 33.45 -3.59
CA GLU A 523 -0.14 33.83 -4.08
C GLU A 523 0.17 33.32 -5.50
N ARG A 524 -0.47 32.21 -5.92
CA ARG A 524 -0.32 31.62 -7.25
C ARG A 524 -1.46 31.96 -8.21
N ALA A 525 -2.35 32.84 -7.80
CA ALA A 525 -3.45 33.28 -8.65
C ALA A 525 -2.92 33.94 -9.93
N PRO A 526 -3.57 33.76 -11.08
CA PRO A 526 -3.11 34.30 -12.35
C PRO A 526 -3.16 35.84 -12.41
N ASP A 527 -3.97 36.45 -11.57
CA ASP A 527 -4.18 37.91 -11.48
C ASP A 527 -4.62 38.34 -10.06
N SER A 528 -4.52 39.64 -9.78
CA SER A 528 -4.86 40.21 -8.47
C SER A 528 -6.35 40.06 -8.15
N THR A 529 -7.24 40.13 -9.14
CA THR A 529 -8.69 39.98 -8.93
C THR A 529 -9.04 38.58 -8.43
N THR A 530 -8.41 37.57 -8.99
CA THR A 530 -8.56 36.19 -8.53
C THR A 530 -7.96 36.00 -7.13
N ALA A 531 -6.82 36.63 -6.84
CA ALA A 531 -6.22 36.59 -5.50
C ALA A 531 -7.15 37.23 -4.45
N ASP A 532 -7.68 38.44 -4.75
CA ASP A 532 -8.60 39.15 -3.85
C ASP A 532 -9.89 38.36 -3.62
N TYR A 533 -10.43 37.74 -4.66
CA TYR A 533 -11.60 36.86 -4.53
C TYR A 533 -11.33 35.66 -3.61
N LEU A 534 -10.16 35.01 -3.75
CA LEU A 534 -9.76 33.89 -2.86
C LEU A 534 -9.64 34.37 -1.41
N HIS A 535 -9.05 35.53 -1.15
CA HIS A 535 -8.95 36.11 0.19
C HIS A 535 -10.32 36.39 0.78
N GLN A 536 -11.22 37.01 0.01
CA GLN A 536 -12.59 37.32 0.45
C GLN A 536 -13.38 36.04 0.79
N VAL A 537 -13.30 35.02 -0.04
CA VAL A 537 -13.98 33.73 0.23
C VAL A 537 -13.45 33.05 1.49
N PHE A 538 -12.16 33.19 1.80
CA PHE A 538 -11.54 32.55 2.96
C PHE A 538 -11.64 33.39 4.25
N GLU A 539 -11.99 34.66 4.18
CA GLU A 539 -12.04 35.57 5.32
C GLU A 539 -12.87 35.05 6.52
N PRO A 540 -14.12 34.53 6.32
CA PRO A 540 -14.88 33.97 7.44
C PRO A 540 -14.17 32.77 8.10
N THR A 541 -13.47 31.96 7.31
CA THR A 541 -12.69 30.84 7.84
C THR A 541 -11.48 31.32 8.64
N ALA A 542 -10.80 32.39 8.20
CA ALA A 542 -9.71 32.98 8.93
C ALA A 542 -10.19 33.51 10.30
N HIS A 543 -11.32 34.20 10.34
CA HIS A 543 -11.93 34.68 11.60
C HIS A 543 -12.29 33.52 12.56
N ALA A 544 -12.82 32.42 12.02
CA ALA A 544 -13.13 31.23 12.83
C ALA A 544 -11.85 30.60 13.44
N ILE A 545 -10.76 30.55 12.66
CA ILE A 545 -9.46 30.05 13.15
C ILE A 545 -8.90 30.95 14.24
N ASP A 546 -8.89 32.27 14.02
CA ASP A 546 -8.39 33.24 14.99
C ASP A 546 -9.19 33.22 16.30
N GLY A 547 -10.51 32.98 16.21
CA GLY A 547 -11.39 32.79 17.36
C GLY A 547 -11.04 31.51 18.13
N LEU A 548 -10.77 30.42 17.43
CA LEU A 548 -10.36 29.15 18.03
C LEU A 548 -8.99 29.28 18.74
N GLU A 549 -8.03 29.96 18.13
CA GLU A 549 -6.72 30.23 18.75
C GLU A 549 -6.88 31.04 20.05
N LYS A 550 -7.71 32.08 20.02
CA LYS A 550 -8.00 32.92 21.21
C LYS A 550 -8.67 32.11 22.32
N ALA A 551 -9.65 31.28 21.97
CA ALA A 551 -10.35 30.43 22.92
C ALA A 551 -9.40 29.40 23.58
N LEU A 552 -8.55 28.74 22.81
CA LEU A 552 -7.56 27.80 23.30
C LEU A 552 -6.49 28.49 24.18
N ALA A 553 -6.06 29.69 23.81
CA ALA A 553 -5.13 30.48 24.62
C ALA A 553 -5.73 30.87 25.96
N ALA A 554 -7.03 31.26 26.00
CA ALA A 554 -7.72 31.62 27.21
C ALA A 554 -7.83 30.49 28.25
N VAL A 555 -7.90 29.24 27.78
CA VAL A 555 -7.95 28.04 28.64
C VAL A 555 -6.57 27.38 28.81
N GLY A 556 -5.49 27.98 28.28
CA GLY A 556 -4.12 27.48 28.40
C GLY A 556 -3.82 26.20 27.63
N LEU A 557 -4.58 25.89 26.58
CA LEU A 557 -4.46 24.67 25.76
C LEU A 557 -3.92 24.92 24.35
N LEU A 558 -3.50 26.15 24.02
CA LEU A 558 -3.04 26.49 22.67
C LEU A 558 -1.76 25.75 22.27
N GLU A 559 -0.80 25.62 23.17
CA GLU A 559 0.45 24.91 22.91
C GLU A 559 0.21 23.41 22.72
N GLU A 560 -0.68 22.82 23.53
CA GLU A 560 -1.08 21.43 23.42
C GLU A 560 -1.83 21.17 22.12
N ALA A 561 -2.74 22.05 21.72
CA ALA A 561 -3.46 21.96 20.45
C ALA A 561 -2.52 22.07 19.26
N GLN A 562 -1.52 22.94 19.31
CA GLN A 562 -0.50 23.05 18.27
C GLN A 562 0.46 21.86 18.26
N ALA A 563 0.76 21.26 19.42
CA ALA A 563 1.56 20.06 19.54
C ALA A 563 0.83 18.80 19.03
N LEU A 564 -0.49 18.77 19.07
CA LEU A 564 -1.35 17.75 18.48
C LEU A 564 -1.44 17.85 16.96
N ASP A 565 -0.35 18.15 16.27
CA ASP A 565 -0.33 18.14 14.82
C ASP A 565 -0.44 16.72 14.27
N LEU A 566 -1.66 16.21 14.20
CA LEU A 566 -2.01 14.92 13.64
C LEU A 566 -1.57 14.77 12.17
N ARG A 567 -1.25 15.87 11.52
CA ARG A 567 -0.75 15.95 10.14
C ARG A 567 0.75 16.20 10.10
N ARG A 568 1.39 16.31 11.26
CA ARG A 568 2.83 16.25 11.42
C ARG A 568 3.21 14.88 11.97
N PRO A 569 3.21 13.85 11.13
CA PRO A 569 3.43 12.47 11.59
C PRO A 569 4.74 12.30 12.35
N GLN A 570 5.69 13.19 12.12
CA GLN A 570 6.95 13.20 12.84
C GLN A 570 6.80 13.40 14.35
N ASP A 571 5.82 14.17 14.82
CA ASP A 571 5.65 14.38 16.25
C ASP A 571 5.09 13.12 16.89
N PHE A 572 4.22 12.40 16.19
CA PHE A 572 3.78 11.06 16.60
C PHE A 572 4.87 10.01 16.44
N PHE A 573 5.61 10.04 15.34
CA PHE A 573 6.78 9.19 15.15
C PHE A 573 7.84 9.45 16.22
N GLY A 574 8.17 10.71 16.46
CA GLY A 574 9.10 11.11 17.49
C GLY A 574 8.74 10.51 18.84
N ARG A 575 7.47 10.54 19.24
CA ARG A 575 7.00 9.97 20.51
C ARG A 575 7.01 8.44 20.52
N VAL A 576 6.54 7.81 19.48
CA VAL A 576 6.40 6.34 19.44
C VAL A 576 7.74 5.64 19.26
N TRP A 577 8.52 6.09 18.29
CA TRP A 577 9.84 5.50 18.03
C TRP A 577 10.92 6.06 18.96
N SER A 578 10.85 7.34 19.40
CA SER A 578 11.77 7.87 20.39
C SER A 578 11.53 7.29 21.77
N THR A 579 10.32 6.88 22.12
CA THR A 579 10.08 6.13 23.36
C THR A 579 10.73 4.75 23.29
N ALA A 580 10.65 4.06 22.14
CA ALA A 580 11.37 2.81 21.93
C ALA A 580 12.91 3.02 21.90
N PHE A 581 13.37 4.11 21.30
CA PHE A 581 14.80 4.47 21.26
C PHE A 581 15.31 4.97 22.61
N ARG A 582 14.54 5.79 23.34
CA ARG A 582 14.89 6.24 24.72
C ARG A 582 14.89 5.11 25.73
N ALA A 583 13.95 4.17 25.63
CA ALA A 583 13.98 2.98 26.47
C ALA A 583 15.24 2.14 26.22
N THR A 584 15.75 2.13 24.99
CA THR A 584 17.00 1.46 24.63
C THR A 584 18.23 2.25 25.11
N GLU A 585 18.21 3.58 25.01
CA GLU A 585 19.28 4.46 25.55
C GLU A 585 19.35 4.39 27.08
N LEU A 586 18.21 4.39 27.77
CA LEU A 586 18.13 4.23 29.22
C LEU A 586 18.60 2.85 29.68
N ALA A 587 18.28 1.80 28.93
CA ALA A 587 18.78 0.45 29.20
C ALA A 587 20.30 0.36 28.98
N GLN A 588 20.84 1.04 27.96
CA GLN A 588 22.28 1.08 27.70
C GLN A 588 23.05 1.95 28.71
N SER A 589 22.46 3.00 29.25
CA SER A 589 23.09 3.81 30.32
C SER A 589 23.07 3.11 31.67
N GLN A 590 22.17 2.14 31.89
CA GLN A 590 22.19 1.28 33.10
C GLN A 590 23.17 0.12 33.00
N ASP A 591 23.59 -0.28 31.78
CA ASP A 591 24.59 -1.33 31.55
C ASP A 591 26.05 -0.81 31.54
N HIS A 592 26.27 0.49 31.60
CA HIS A 592 27.58 1.05 31.90
C HIS A 592 27.66 1.34 33.41
N PRO A 593 28.38 0.54 34.20
CA PRO A 593 28.74 0.92 35.54
C PRO A 593 29.55 2.22 35.43
N GLN A 594 29.19 3.20 36.26
CA GLN A 594 30.00 4.38 36.43
C GLN A 594 31.42 3.91 36.75
N GLU A 595 32.37 4.16 35.86
CA GLU A 595 33.77 4.09 36.21
C GLU A 595 33.95 5.14 37.32
N GLU A 596 34.11 4.64 38.55
CA GLU A 596 34.54 5.47 39.69
C GLU A 596 35.84 6.14 39.26
N GLU A 597 35.83 7.47 39.16
CA GLU A 597 37.05 8.25 39.06
C GLU A 597 37.96 7.86 40.24
N PRO A 598 39.24 7.51 39.99
CA PRO A 598 40.15 7.18 41.06
C PRO A 598 40.35 8.44 41.92
N GLU A 599 40.01 8.35 43.22
CA GLU A 599 40.35 9.37 44.24
C GLU A 599 41.85 9.65 44.16
N GLU A 600 42.23 10.90 43.89
CA GLU A 600 43.60 11.37 44.02
C GLU A 600 44.03 11.18 45.49
N PRO A 601 45.21 10.62 45.77
CA PRO A 601 45.72 10.50 47.12
C PRO A 601 46.03 11.89 47.68
N GLN A 602 45.35 12.25 48.76
CA GLN A 602 45.71 13.42 49.56
C GLN A 602 47.05 13.17 50.21
N ASP A 603 48.08 13.90 49.77
CA ASP A 603 49.38 14.01 50.45
C ASP A 603 49.18 14.71 51.82
N THR A 604 49.56 14.00 52.90
CA THR A 604 49.97 14.55 54.17
C THR A 604 51.46 14.34 54.39
#